data_381b65212393847f889d92d43e4109b7
#
_entry.id   381b65212393847f889d92d43e4109b7
#
_cell.length_a   1.000
_cell.length_b   1.000
_cell.length_c   1.000
_cell.angle_alpha   90.00
_cell.angle_beta   90.00
_cell.angle_gamma   90.00
#
_symmetry.space_group_name_H-M   'P 1'
#
loop_
_entity.id
_entity.type
_entity.pdbx_description
1 polymer ?
#
loop_
_entity_poly.entity_id
_entity_poly.type
_entity_poly.pdbx_seq_one_letter_code
_entity_poly.pdbx_strand_id
1 'polypeptide(L)'
;MTDYKEGVVLAFDKPLKWTSFQLVSKVRNMLCQHLHEKKLKVGHAGTLDPLATGVLLICTGKATKTIETLQAGTKEYVATLQLGATTASFDLEKPVDATYPTEHITRTLIEATLPKFIGHIEQIPPVFSAVKVDGKRAYDLARKGKEVELKPKSLVIDEIELLDFSPETMQLQLRIVCSKGTYIRALARDIGESLHSGAHLTALRRTRIGAYRVERCLTLEQFEKTI
;
A
#
# COMPACT_ATOMS: atom_id res chain seq x y z
N MET A 1 6.41 -32.67 0.88
CA MET A 1 6.52 -31.73 2.02
C MET A 1 7.19 -30.46 1.52
N THR A 2 6.65 -29.29 1.81
CA THR A 2 7.20 -28.00 1.32
C THR A 2 8.52 -27.71 2.02
N ASP A 3 9.59 -27.48 1.23
CA ASP A 3 10.90 -27.15 1.79
C ASP A 3 11.07 -25.64 1.95
N TYR A 4 10.75 -25.14 3.13
CA TYR A 4 10.87 -23.72 3.47
C TYR A 4 12.33 -23.25 3.59
N LYS A 5 13.30 -24.15 3.75
CA LYS A 5 14.74 -23.80 3.81
C LYS A 5 15.30 -23.59 2.41
N GLU A 6 14.96 -24.44 1.45
CA GLU A 6 15.27 -24.22 0.04
C GLU A 6 14.60 -22.98 -0.47
N GLY A 7 13.36 -22.70 -0.05
CA GLY A 7 12.71 -21.42 -0.23
C GLY A 7 11.44 -21.47 -1.05
N VAL A 8 10.44 -20.81 -0.52
CA VAL A 8 9.11 -20.67 -1.16
C VAL A 8 8.65 -19.24 -1.09
N VAL A 9 7.74 -18.89 -1.99
CA VAL A 9 6.98 -17.64 -1.98
C VAL A 9 5.58 -17.96 -1.48
N LEU A 10 5.19 -17.37 -0.37
CA LEU A 10 3.88 -17.49 0.25
C LEU A 10 3.13 -16.17 0.06
N ALA A 11 1.88 -16.23 -0.39
CA ALA A 11 1.02 -15.07 -0.50
C ALA A 11 0.04 -15.02 0.67
N PHE A 12 0.08 -13.94 1.44
CA PHE A 12 -0.80 -13.72 2.59
C PHE A 12 -1.76 -12.56 2.35
N ASP A 13 -2.97 -12.68 2.85
CA ASP A 13 -3.87 -11.55 3.06
C ASP A 13 -3.49 -10.86 4.38
N LYS A 14 -2.76 -9.77 4.30
CA LYS A 14 -2.29 -9.04 5.48
C LYS A 14 -3.49 -8.43 6.22
N PRO A 15 -3.70 -8.75 7.49
CA PRO A 15 -4.80 -8.18 8.25
C PRO A 15 -4.60 -6.68 8.53
N LEU A 16 -5.72 -6.00 8.78
CA LEU A 16 -5.74 -4.59 9.18
C LEU A 16 -4.98 -4.38 10.50
N LYS A 17 -4.34 -3.21 10.64
CA LYS A 17 -3.54 -2.78 11.80
C LYS A 17 -2.25 -3.59 12.04
N TRP A 18 -1.90 -4.50 11.15
CA TRP A 18 -0.61 -5.19 11.19
C TRP A 18 0.40 -4.49 10.28
N THR A 19 1.63 -4.33 10.77
CA THR A 19 2.74 -3.98 9.89
C THR A 19 3.17 -5.20 9.07
N SER A 20 3.75 -4.96 7.88
CA SER A 20 4.34 -6.04 7.07
C SER A 20 5.40 -6.82 7.85
N PHE A 21 6.18 -6.15 8.71
CA PHE A 21 7.20 -6.78 9.54
C PHE A 21 6.62 -7.69 10.63
N GLN A 22 5.50 -7.32 11.26
CA GLN A 22 4.81 -8.17 12.23
C GLN A 22 4.36 -9.47 11.58
N LEU A 23 3.79 -9.42 10.36
CA LEU A 23 3.39 -10.62 9.64
C LEU A 23 4.60 -11.51 9.30
N VAL A 24 5.69 -10.93 8.79
CA VAL A 24 6.95 -11.67 8.54
C VAL A 24 7.46 -12.34 9.82
N SER A 25 7.45 -11.63 10.95
CA SER A 25 7.94 -12.15 12.22
C SER A 25 7.07 -13.30 12.74
N LYS A 26 5.74 -13.17 12.62
CA LYS A 26 4.80 -14.23 13.01
C LYS A 26 5.03 -15.49 12.17
N VAL A 27 5.05 -15.36 10.84
CA VAL A 27 5.26 -16.48 9.90
C VAL A 27 6.62 -17.14 10.14
N ARG A 28 7.69 -16.35 10.33
CA ARG A 28 9.01 -16.88 10.65
C ARG A 28 9.02 -17.70 11.93
N ASN A 29 8.38 -17.21 13.00
CA ASN A 29 8.32 -17.90 14.27
C ASN A 29 7.56 -19.23 14.15
N MET A 30 6.42 -19.25 13.47
CA MET A 30 5.64 -20.46 13.19
C MET A 30 6.48 -21.50 12.43
N LEU A 31 7.17 -21.08 11.36
CA LEU A 31 8.04 -21.95 10.58
C LEU A 31 9.25 -22.46 11.39
N CYS A 32 9.87 -21.62 12.20
CA CYS A 32 10.98 -22.05 13.05
C CYS A 32 10.54 -23.10 14.07
N GLN A 33 9.35 -22.96 14.66
CA GLN A 33 8.76 -23.96 15.55
C GLN A 33 8.45 -25.28 14.82
N HIS A 34 7.78 -25.20 13.68
CA HIS A 34 7.43 -26.38 12.87
C HIS A 34 8.65 -27.16 12.39
N LEU A 35 9.71 -26.47 12.00
CA LEU A 35 10.94 -27.07 11.48
C LEU A 35 11.97 -27.44 12.57
N HIS A 36 11.68 -27.14 13.84
CA HIS A 36 12.61 -27.25 14.97
C HIS A 36 13.94 -26.52 14.73
N GLU A 37 13.86 -25.36 14.05
CA GLU A 37 15.03 -24.54 13.70
C GLU A 37 15.11 -23.27 14.54
N LYS A 38 16.34 -22.88 14.90
CA LYS A 38 16.58 -21.62 15.64
C LYS A 38 16.47 -20.38 14.76
N LYS A 39 16.69 -20.52 13.44
CA LYS A 39 16.71 -19.39 12.49
C LYS A 39 16.25 -19.84 11.12
N LEU A 40 15.41 -19.02 10.50
CA LEU A 40 15.03 -19.13 9.10
C LEU A 40 15.07 -17.74 8.46
N LYS A 41 15.66 -17.65 7.26
CA LYS A 41 15.64 -16.41 6.50
C LYS A 41 14.25 -16.20 5.94
N VAL A 42 13.59 -15.11 6.32
CA VAL A 42 12.25 -14.74 5.86
C VAL A 42 12.20 -13.24 5.60
N GLY A 43 11.63 -12.84 4.48
CA GLY A 43 11.44 -11.44 4.08
C GLY A 43 10.15 -11.25 3.31
N HIS A 44 9.78 -10.00 3.01
CA HIS A 44 8.58 -9.69 2.23
C HIS A 44 8.89 -8.90 0.96
N ALA A 45 8.05 -9.05 -0.05
CA ALA A 45 8.14 -8.32 -1.31
C ALA A 45 7.07 -7.22 -1.38
N GLY A 46 7.46 -6.02 -0.97
CA GLY A 46 6.62 -4.81 -1.03
C GLY A 46 5.82 -4.54 0.25
N THR A 47 6.24 -3.50 0.96
CA THR A 47 5.56 -3.06 2.20
C THR A 47 4.10 -2.70 1.94
N LEU A 48 3.24 -3.05 2.89
CA LEU A 48 1.92 -2.47 3.09
C LEU A 48 1.90 -1.72 4.40
N ASP A 49 1.29 -0.55 4.39
CA ASP A 49 1.07 0.26 5.59
C ASP A 49 0.16 -0.49 6.60
N PRO A 50 0.20 -0.15 7.88
CA PRO A 50 -0.63 -0.81 8.90
C PRO A 50 -2.13 -0.74 8.60
N LEU A 51 -2.60 0.38 8.05
CA LEU A 51 -4.02 0.60 7.71
C LEU A 51 -4.42 0.00 6.36
N ALA A 52 -3.46 -0.56 5.59
CA ALA A 52 -3.76 -1.28 4.37
C ALA A 52 -3.88 -2.80 4.61
N THR A 53 -4.70 -3.47 3.80
CA THR A 53 -4.90 -4.94 3.81
C THR A 53 -4.54 -5.55 2.46
N GLY A 54 -4.61 -6.87 2.35
CA GLY A 54 -4.47 -7.57 1.08
C GLY A 54 -3.10 -8.22 0.86
N VAL A 55 -2.78 -8.49 -0.39
CA VAL A 55 -1.65 -9.32 -0.79
C VAL A 55 -0.33 -8.83 -0.22
N LEU A 56 0.32 -9.64 0.61
CA LEU A 56 1.71 -9.49 1.02
C LEU A 56 2.47 -10.78 0.70
N LEU A 57 3.48 -10.70 -0.15
CA LEU A 57 4.32 -11.85 -0.49
C LEU A 57 5.42 -12.01 0.55
N ILE A 58 5.51 -13.20 1.13
CA ILE A 58 6.55 -13.58 2.08
C ILE A 58 7.43 -14.65 1.43
N CYS A 59 8.74 -14.41 1.41
CA CYS A 59 9.73 -15.31 0.86
C CYS A 59 10.54 -15.95 1.97
N THR A 60 10.78 -17.27 1.89
CA THR A 60 11.61 -18.02 2.83
C THR A 60 12.91 -18.50 2.19
N GLY A 61 13.91 -18.84 2.99
CA GLY A 61 15.15 -19.46 2.53
C GLY A 61 15.80 -18.76 1.33
N LYS A 62 16.12 -19.52 0.29
CA LYS A 62 16.75 -19.02 -0.95
C LYS A 62 15.81 -18.13 -1.77
N ALA A 63 14.46 -18.30 -1.65
CA ALA A 63 13.51 -17.45 -2.34
C ALA A 63 13.56 -15.96 -1.89
N THR A 64 14.19 -15.65 -0.75
CA THR A 64 14.43 -14.24 -0.38
C THR A 64 15.30 -13.48 -1.38
N LYS A 65 16.04 -14.17 -2.27
CA LYS A 65 16.81 -13.54 -3.35
C LYS A 65 15.90 -13.00 -4.48
N THR A 66 14.67 -13.48 -4.60
CA THR A 66 13.71 -13.05 -5.64
C THR A 66 12.83 -11.87 -5.19
N ILE A 67 13.02 -11.35 -3.98
CA ILE A 67 12.19 -10.27 -3.42
C ILE A 67 12.15 -9.05 -4.35
N GLU A 68 13.28 -8.61 -4.89
CA GLU A 68 13.33 -7.44 -5.77
C GLU A 68 12.54 -7.65 -7.06
N THR A 69 12.63 -8.84 -7.66
CA THR A 69 11.88 -9.21 -8.86
C THR A 69 10.37 -9.23 -8.59
N LEU A 70 9.95 -9.82 -7.46
CA LEU A 70 8.55 -9.82 -7.05
C LEU A 70 8.03 -8.42 -6.76
N GLN A 71 8.87 -7.56 -6.17
CA GLN A 71 8.54 -6.15 -5.96
C GLN A 71 8.37 -5.36 -7.25
N ALA A 72 9.02 -5.75 -8.34
CA ALA A 72 8.91 -5.08 -9.63
C ALA A 72 7.55 -5.29 -10.30
N GLY A 73 6.82 -6.36 -9.96
CA GLY A 73 5.50 -6.66 -10.54
C GLY A 73 4.48 -5.54 -10.34
N THR A 74 3.58 -5.38 -11.31
CA THR A 74 2.42 -4.47 -11.25
C THR A 74 1.56 -4.75 -10.03
N LYS A 75 1.00 -3.73 -9.40
CA LYS A 75 0.09 -3.82 -8.26
C LYS A 75 -1.29 -3.33 -8.64
N GLU A 76 -2.28 -3.95 -8.02
CA GLU A 76 -3.66 -3.50 -8.10
C GLU A 76 -4.18 -3.24 -6.70
N TYR A 77 -4.92 -2.16 -6.56
CA TYR A 77 -5.51 -1.74 -5.29
C TYR A 77 -6.98 -1.39 -5.47
N VAL A 78 -7.76 -1.64 -4.43
CA VAL A 78 -9.03 -0.96 -4.20
C VAL A 78 -8.81 0.03 -3.06
N ALA A 79 -9.09 1.31 -3.34
CA ALA A 79 -8.85 2.43 -2.44
C ALA A 79 -10.15 3.16 -2.18
N THR A 80 -10.45 3.48 -0.93
CA THR A 80 -11.55 4.39 -0.56
C THR A 80 -10.95 5.70 -0.08
N LEU A 81 -11.37 6.80 -0.68
CA LEU A 81 -10.95 8.15 -0.37
C LEU A 81 -12.10 8.91 0.29
N GLN A 82 -11.79 9.70 1.30
CA GLN A 82 -12.67 10.74 1.81
C GLN A 82 -12.29 12.04 1.13
N LEU A 83 -13.24 12.66 0.40
CA LEU A 83 -13.09 13.99 -0.18
C LEU A 83 -13.50 15.06 0.84
N GLY A 84 -12.98 16.28 0.66
CA GLY A 84 -13.31 17.43 1.50
C GLY A 84 -12.47 17.57 2.76
N ALA A 85 -11.49 16.69 2.98
CA ALA A 85 -10.61 16.79 4.15
C ALA A 85 -9.21 16.22 3.87
N THR A 86 -8.19 16.77 4.53
CA THR A 86 -6.83 16.27 4.48
C THR A 86 -6.34 15.78 5.83
N THR A 87 -5.28 14.96 5.81
CA THR A 87 -4.51 14.54 6.97
C THR A 87 -3.02 14.61 6.63
N ALA A 88 -2.16 14.86 7.60
CA ALA A 88 -0.71 14.96 7.39
C ALA A 88 -0.07 13.66 6.86
N SER A 89 -0.71 12.49 7.06
CA SER A 89 -0.26 11.18 6.56
C SER A 89 -0.93 10.75 5.25
N PHE A 90 -1.92 11.55 4.78
CA PHE A 90 -2.80 11.24 3.65
C PHE A 90 -3.64 9.98 3.83
N ASP A 91 -3.80 9.53 5.10
CA ASP A 91 -4.64 8.42 5.55
C ASP A 91 -5.12 8.67 7.00
N LEU A 92 -5.73 7.67 7.63
CA LEU A 92 -6.26 7.76 9.00
C LEU A 92 -5.19 7.56 10.11
N GLU A 93 -3.88 7.51 9.80
CA GLU A 93 -2.83 7.44 10.82
C GLU A 93 -2.72 8.76 11.59
N LYS A 94 -3.07 9.88 10.95
CA LYS A 94 -3.13 11.21 11.56
C LYS A 94 -4.54 11.78 11.51
N PRO A 95 -4.91 12.64 12.47
CA PRO A 95 -6.21 13.31 12.45
C PRO A 95 -6.33 14.25 11.25
N VAL A 96 -7.56 14.63 10.93
CA VAL A 96 -7.87 15.68 9.94
C VAL A 96 -7.20 16.98 10.37
N ASP A 97 -6.48 17.61 9.46
CA ASP A 97 -5.76 18.88 9.64
C ASP A 97 -6.40 20.05 8.90
N ALA A 98 -7.16 19.79 7.83
CA ALA A 98 -7.91 20.81 7.12
C ALA A 98 -9.17 20.23 6.46
N THR A 99 -10.17 21.11 6.24
CA THR A 99 -11.41 20.80 5.52
C THR A 99 -11.57 21.77 4.36
N TYR A 100 -12.26 21.31 3.31
CA TYR A 100 -12.40 22.00 2.02
C TYR A 100 -13.84 21.92 1.52
N PRO A 101 -14.29 22.89 0.70
CA PRO A 101 -15.57 22.81 0.01
C PRO A 101 -15.70 21.57 -0.86
N THR A 102 -16.92 21.02 -0.94
CA THR A 102 -17.20 19.80 -1.72
C THR A 102 -18.46 19.95 -2.61
N GLU A 103 -19.19 21.06 -2.52
CA GLU A 103 -20.47 21.29 -3.18
C GLU A 103 -20.37 21.24 -4.71
N HIS A 104 -19.17 21.54 -5.25
CA HIS A 104 -18.87 21.52 -6.67
C HIS A 104 -18.46 20.12 -7.18
N ILE A 105 -18.21 19.16 -6.28
CA ILE A 105 -17.74 17.82 -6.64
C ILE A 105 -18.92 16.98 -7.10
N THR A 106 -18.89 16.59 -8.36
CA THR A 106 -19.87 15.71 -8.98
C THR A 106 -19.19 14.48 -9.56
N ARG A 107 -19.96 13.41 -9.80
CA ARG A 107 -19.46 12.22 -10.50
C ARG A 107 -18.79 12.59 -11.83
N THR A 108 -19.43 13.47 -12.61
CA THR A 108 -18.90 13.94 -13.90
C THR A 108 -17.55 14.63 -13.76
N LEU A 109 -17.37 15.48 -12.73
CA LEU A 109 -16.09 16.14 -12.47
C LEU A 109 -14.99 15.11 -12.09
N ILE A 110 -15.35 14.13 -11.27
CA ILE A 110 -14.43 13.03 -10.89
C ILE A 110 -14.00 12.26 -12.15
N GLU A 111 -14.96 11.80 -12.96
CA GLU A 111 -14.70 11.05 -14.21
C GLU A 111 -13.84 11.84 -15.21
N ALA A 112 -14.00 13.16 -15.28
CA ALA A 112 -13.17 14.04 -16.12
C ALA A 112 -11.76 14.27 -15.52
N THR A 113 -11.59 14.09 -14.21
CA THR A 113 -10.34 14.33 -13.51
C THR A 113 -9.42 13.10 -13.50
N LEU A 114 -9.95 11.91 -13.28
CA LEU A 114 -9.18 10.67 -13.13
C LEU A 114 -8.22 10.36 -14.29
N PRO A 115 -8.58 10.61 -15.59
CA PRO A 115 -7.68 10.36 -16.71
C PRO A 115 -6.36 11.12 -16.66
N LYS A 116 -6.29 12.27 -15.95
CA LYS A 116 -5.06 13.07 -15.79
C LYS A 116 -3.96 12.31 -15.03
N PHE A 117 -4.32 11.27 -14.28
CA PHE A 117 -3.40 10.47 -13.48
C PHE A 117 -3.02 9.13 -14.13
N ILE A 118 -3.53 8.85 -15.34
CA ILE A 118 -3.20 7.63 -16.09
C ILE A 118 -1.97 7.88 -16.96
N GLY A 119 -1.07 6.88 -17.03
CA GLY A 119 0.20 6.96 -17.76
C GLY A 119 1.36 7.37 -16.86
N HIS A 120 2.32 8.09 -17.42
CA HIS A 120 3.48 8.58 -16.68
C HIS A 120 3.11 9.79 -15.82
N ILE A 121 3.36 9.71 -14.54
CA ILE A 121 3.14 10.79 -13.59
C ILE A 121 4.40 11.08 -12.77
N GLU A 122 4.55 12.32 -12.32
CA GLU A 122 5.51 12.71 -11.31
C GLU A 122 4.82 12.80 -9.96
N GLN A 123 5.20 11.96 -9.01
CA GLN A 123 4.58 11.89 -7.69
C GLN A 123 5.57 12.26 -6.59
N ILE A 124 5.21 13.21 -5.74
CA ILE A 124 5.94 13.50 -4.50
C ILE A 124 5.49 12.49 -3.43
N PRO A 125 6.40 11.61 -2.96
CA PRO A 125 6.07 10.64 -1.92
C PRO A 125 5.56 11.30 -0.63
N PRO A 126 4.77 10.60 0.20
CA PRO A 126 4.42 11.12 1.53
C PRO A 126 5.66 11.21 2.41
N VAL A 127 5.72 12.23 3.28
CA VAL A 127 6.80 12.38 4.27
C VAL A 127 6.83 11.18 5.22
N PHE A 128 5.65 10.65 5.57
CA PHE A 128 5.50 9.40 6.33
C PHE A 128 5.70 8.17 5.43
N SER A 129 6.91 8.04 4.85
CA SER A 129 7.28 6.93 3.98
C SER A 129 8.66 6.36 4.29
N ALA A 130 8.96 5.18 3.73
CA ALA A 130 10.27 4.53 3.86
C ALA A 130 11.34 5.08 2.89
N VAL A 131 11.04 6.16 2.15
CA VAL A 131 12.01 6.84 1.28
C VAL A 131 13.20 7.29 2.12
N LYS A 132 14.41 7.09 1.61
CA LYS A 132 15.63 7.54 2.28
C LYS A 132 16.02 8.94 1.79
N VAL A 133 16.27 9.83 2.75
CA VAL A 133 16.88 11.15 2.54
C VAL A 133 18.13 11.18 3.39
N ASP A 134 19.29 11.39 2.78
CA ASP A 134 20.61 11.38 3.44
C ASP A 134 20.85 10.12 4.31
N GLY A 135 20.47 8.96 3.78
CA GLY A 135 20.63 7.67 4.45
C GLY A 135 19.61 7.34 5.55
N LYS A 136 18.78 8.30 5.96
CA LYS A 136 17.72 8.14 6.97
C LYS A 136 16.36 8.01 6.30
N ARG A 137 15.44 7.26 6.90
CA ARG A 137 14.08 7.13 6.36
C ARG A 137 13.28 8.41 6.64
N ALA A 138 12.50 8.85 5.67
CA ALA A 138 11.71 10.08 5.77
C ALA A 138 10.76 10.06 6.97
N TYR A 139 10.11 8.93 7.25
CA TYR A 139 9.22 8.81 8.42
C TYR A 139 9.95 8.98 9.78
N ASP A 140 11.23 8.58 9.90
CA ASP A 140 12.02 8.77 11.12
C ASP A 140 12.34 10.25 11.35
N LEU A 141 12.54 11.01 10.26
CA LEU A 141 12.77 12.44 10.30
C LEU A 141 11.47 13.20 10.63
N ALA A 142 10.36 12.81 9.98
CA ALA A 142 9.05 13.41 10.22
C ALA A 142 8.57 13.26 11.67
N ARG A 143 8.77 12.09 12.27
CA ARG A 143 8.45 11.85 13.69
C ARG A 143 9.27 12.73 14.65
N LYS A 144 10.42 13.21 14.22
CA LYS A 144 11.28 14.12 14.98
C LYS A 144 10.99 15.60 14.68
N GLY A 145 9.90 15.89 13.95
CA GLY A 145 9.52 17.26 13.58
C GLY A 145 10.48 17.94 12.60
N LYS A 146 11.32 17.16 11.87
CA LYS A 146 12.22 17.73 10.86
C LYS A 146 11.47 17.87 9.54
N GLU A 147 11.62 19.04 8.92
CA GLU A 147 11.19 19.23 7.55
C GLU A 147 11.99 18.32 6.61
N VAL A 148 11.30 17.63 5.71
CA VAL A 148 11.89 16.71 4.75
C VAL A 148 11.37 17.07 3.38
N GLU A 149 12.26 17.60 2.56
CA GLU A 149 11.97 17.82 1.14
C GLU A 149 12.16 16.50 0.38
N LEU A 150 11.10 16.02 -0.27
CA LEU A 150 11.12 14.81 -1.06
C LEU A 150 11.06 15.15 -2.55
N LYS A 151 11.96 14.55 -3.31
CA LYS A 151 11.99 14.74 -4.77
C LYS A 151 10.87 13.95 -5.43
N PRO A 152 10.24 14.50 -6.47
CA PRO A 152 9.29 13.76 -7.30
C PRO A 152 9.92 12.48 -7.86
N LYS A 153 9.08 11.45 -8.06
CA LYS A 153 9.45 10.19 -8.69
C LYS A 153 8.55 9.93 -9.87
N SER A 154 9.17 9.60 -11.00
CA SER A 154 8.43 9.17 -12.18
C SER A 154 7.88 7.76 -11.97
N LEU A 155 6.59 7.60 -12.15
CA LEU A 155 5.81 6.38 -11.93
C LEU A 155 4.84 6.19 -13.09
N VAL A 156 4.29 4.98 -13.19
CA VAL A 156 3.26 4.67 -14.18
C VAL A 156 2.00 4.18 -13.46
N ILE A 157 0.88 4.78 -13.80
CA ILE A 157 -0.44 4.28 -13.44
C ILE A 157 -1.07 3.75 -14.73
N ASP A 158 -1.28 2.44 -14.78
CA ASP A 158 -1.79 1.78 -15.97
C ASP A 158 -3.30 1.98 -16.11
N GLU A 159 -4.04 1.94 -14.99
CA GLU A 159 -5.49 2.07 -14.96
C GLU A 159 -5.96 2.76 -13.67
N ILE A 160 -7.00 3.60 -13.80
CA ILE A 160 -7.84 4.06 -12.68
C ILE A 160 -9.29 3.89 -13.12
N GLU A 161 -10.07 3.18 -12.31
CA GLU A 161 -11.49 2.93 -12.54
C GLU A 161 -12.28 3.46 -11.35
N LEU A 162 -13.32 4.26 -11.63
CA LEU A 162 -14.29 4.70 -10.63
C LEU A 162 -15.25 3.55 -10.33
N LEU A 163 -15.11 2.93 -9.15
CA LEU A 163 -15.99 1.85 -8.71
C LEU A 163 -17.28 2.41 -8.12
N ASP A 164 -17.16 3.41 -7.23
CA ASP A 164 -18.30 4.03 -6.58
C ASP A 164 -18.02 5.48 -6.15
N PHE A 165 -19.07 6.28 -6.06
CA PHE A 165 -19.03 7.62 -5.49
C PHE A 165 -20.35 7.92 -4.78
N SER A 166 -20.29 8.24 -3.49
CA SER A 166 -21.40 8.67 -2.66
C SER A 166 -21.31 10.18 -2.44
N PRO A 167 -22.19 10.98 -3.06
CA PRO A 167 -22.22 12.43 -2.88
C PRO A 167 -22.61 12.84 -1.46
N GLU A 168 -23.42 12.04 -0.75
CA GLU A 168 -23.86 12.35 0.62
C GLU A 168 -22.73 12.26 1.63
N THR A 169 -21.83 11.29 1.45
CA THR A 169 -20.69 11.05 2.35
C THR A 169 -19.38 11.56 1.80
N MET A 170 -19.35 12.01 0.55
CA MET A 170 -18.13 12.38 -0.18
C MET A 170 -17.08 11.26 -0.19
N GLN A 171 -17.52 10.01 -0.21
CA GLN A 171 -16.66 8.86 -0.35
C GLN A 171 -16.52 8.45 -1.81
N LEU A 172 -15.26 8.24 -2.21
CA LEU A 172 -14.87 7.85 -3.55
C LEU A 172 -14.13 6.52 -3.49
N GLN A 173 -14.59 5.50 -4.23
CA GLN A 173 -13.92 4.21 -4.32
C GLN A 173 -13.33 4.01 -5.72
N LEU A 174 -12.03 3.70 -5.75
CA LEU A 174 -11.26 3.53 -6.98
C LEU A 174 -10.59 2.16 -7.02
N ARG A 175 -10.55 1.55 -8.21
CA ARG A 175 -9.60 0.49 -8.55
C ARG A 175 -8.43 1.13 -9.28
N ILE A 176 -7.20 0.78 -8.88
CA ILE A 176 -5.97 1.41 -9.38
C ILE A 176 -4.97 0.31 -9.73
N VAL A 177 -4.47 0.31 -10.97
CA VAL A 177 -3.39 -0.55 -11.43
C VAL A 177 -2.16 0.30 -11.67
N CYS A 178 -1.03 -0.03 -11.03
CA CYS A 178 0.13 0.85 -11.06
C CYS A 178 1.46 0.11 -10.93
N SER A 179 2.52 0.81 -11.29
CA SER A 179 3.90 0.35 -11.17
C SER A 179 4.38 0.28 -9.72
N LYS A 180 5.52 -0.37 -9.51
CA LYS A 180 6.25 -0.39 -8.24
C LYS A 180 6.58 1.03 -7.78
N GLY A 181 6.40 1.28 -6.48
CA GLY A 181 6.79 2.54 -5.83
C GLY A 181 5.72 3.61 -5.81
N THR A 182 4.55 3.37 -6.42
CA THR A 182 3.39 4.26 -6.34
C THR A 182 2.82 4.29 -4.93
N TYR A 183 2.65 5.48 -4.38
CA TYR A 183 2.01 5.73 -3.09
C TYR A 183 0.54 6.10 -3.32
N ILE A 184 -0.38 5.18 -3.03
CA ILE A 184 -1.81 5.43 -3.20
C ILE A 184 -2.30 6.56 -2.29
N ARG A 185 -1.66 6.75 -1.12
CA ARG A 185 -1.89 7.89 -0.23
C ARG A 185 -1.58 9.24 -0.91
N ALA A 186 -0.44 9.32 -1.62
CA ALA A 186 -0.09 10.53 -2.35
C ALA A 186 -1.02 10.74 -3.56
N LEU A 187 -1.44 9.67 -4.23
CA LEU A 187 -2.42 9.76 -5.31
C LEU A 187 -3.78 10.28 -4.80
N ALA A 188 -4.20 9.88 -3.60
CA ALA A 188 -5.42 10.41 -2.98
C ALA A 188 -5.32 11.92 -2.75
N ARG A 189 -4.18 12.42 -2.20
CA ARG A 189 -3.89 13.86 -2.08
C ARG A 189 -4.01 14.56 -3.43
N ASP A 190 -3.28 14.05 -4.43
CA ASP A 190 -3.17 14.67 -5.76
C ASP A 190 -4.53 14.74 -6.47
N ILE A 191 -5.38 13.69 -6.32
CA ILE A 191 -6.76 13.68 -6.81
C ILE A 191 -7.59 14.75 -6.09
N GLY A 192 -7.50 14.84 -4.76
CA GLY A 192 -8.21 15.86 -3.98
C GLY A 192 -7.85 17.28 -4.39
N GLU A 193 -6.56 17.56 -4.58
CA GLU A 193 -6.05 18.84 -5.07
C GLU A 193 -6.55 19.15 -6.49
N SER A 194 -6.56 18.16 -7.39
CA SER A 194 -7.05 18.32 -8.76
C SER A 194 -8.56 18.55 -8.85
N LEU A 195 -9.29 18.15 -7.81
CA LEU A 195 -10.72 18.45 -7.62
C LEU A 195 -10.95 19.81 -6.92
N HIS A 196 -9.91 20.63 -6.73
CA HIS A 196 -9.96 21.87 -5.97
C HIS A 196 -10.54 21.70 -4.55
N SER A 197 -10.17 20.60 -3.91
CA SER A 197 -10.59 20.20 -2.57
C SER A 197 -9.44 19.50 -1.86
N GLY A 198 -9.73 18.73 -0.81
CA GLY A 198 -8.77 17.83 -0.16
C GLY A 198 -9.24 16.39 -0.27
N ALA A 199 -8.32 15.44 -0.10
CA ALA A 199 -8.66 14.03 0.07
C ALA A 199 -7.60 13.29 0.89
N HIS A 200 -8.04 12.20 1.55
CA HIS A 200 -7.17 11.25 2.21
C HIS A 200 -7.77 9.83 2.10
N LEU A 201 -6.93 8.81 2.25
CA LEU A 201 -7.38 7.42 2.27
C LEU A 201 -8.09 7.07 3.58
N THR A 202 -9.25 6.42 3.47
CA THR A 202 -9.95 5.80 4.61
C THR A 202 -9.83 4.28 4.59
N ALA A 203 -9.64 3.67 3.41
CA ALA A 203 -9.35 2.25 3.28
C ALA A 203 -8.44 1.99 2.07
N LEU A 204 -7.58 0.98 2.20
CA LEU A 204 -6.71 0.53 1.12
C LEU A 204 -6.56 -0.99 1.17
N ARG A 205 -6.87 -1.66 0.06
CA ARG A 205 -6.69 -3.09 -0.11
C ARG A 205 -5.86 -3.39 -1.35
N ARG A 206 -4.71 -4.04 -1.20
CA ARG A 206 -3.94 -4.53 -2.34
C ARG A 206 -4.52 -5.85 -2.82
N THR A 207 -5.18 -5.86 -3.95
CA THR A 207 -5.87 -7.02 -4.51
C THR A 207 -4.95 -7.90 -5.33
N ARG A 208 -3.82 -7.34 -5.86
CA ARG A 208 -2.89 -8.10 -6.71
C ARG A 208 -1.44 -7.58 -6.63
N ILE A 209 -0.49 -8.50 -6.75
CA ILE A 209 0.92 -8.24 -7.08
C ILE A 209 1.33 -9.22 -8.18
N GLY A 210 1.61 -8.74 -9.40
CA GLY A 210 1.92 -9.60 -10.53
C GLY A 210 0.83 -10.66 -10.74
N ALA A 211 1.19 -11.94 -10.64
CA ALA A 211 0.25 -13.06 -10.77
C ALA A 211 -0.49 -13.44 -9.46
N TYR A 212 -0.09 -12.87 -8.32
CA TYR A 212 -0.67 -13.21 -7.01
C TYR A 212 -1.91 -12.36 -6.73
N ARG A 213 -3.06 -13.00 -6.58
CA ARG A 213 -4.35 -12.36 -6.30
C ARG A 213 -4.81 -12.65 -4.87
N VAL A 214 -5.50 -11.71 -4.25
CA VAL A 214 -5.90 -11.77 -2.84
C VAL A 214 -6.83 -12.94 -2.53
N GLU A 215 -7.66 -13.37 -3.48
CA GLU A 215 -8.59 -14.49 -3.35
C GLU A 215 -7.87 -15.83 -3.14
N ARG A 216 -6.58 -15.89 -3.50
CA ARG A 216 -5.72 -17.08 -3.34
C ARG A 216 -4.69 -16.92 -2.23
N CYS A 217 -4.78 -15.84 -1.46
CA CYS A 217 -3.88 -15.61 -0.33
C CYS A 217 -4.32 -16.39 0.89
N LEU A 218 -3.33 -16.82 1.69
CA LEU A 218 -3.55 -17.47 2.97
C LEU A 218 -3.83 -16.43 4.06
N THR A 219 -4.73 -16.75 4.96
CA THR A 219 -4.75 -16.11 6.28
C THR A 219 -3.72 -16.76 7.19
N LEU A 220 -3.37 -16.13 8.32
CA LEU A 220 -2.49 -16.73 9.32
C LEU A 220 -3.07 -18.04 9.87
N GLU A 221 -4.38 -18.09 10.10
CA GLU A 221 -5.07 -19.29 10.62
C GLU A 221 -5.03 -20.45 9.62
N GLN A 222 -5.23 -20.16 8.33
CA GLN A 222 -5.11 -21.17 7.29
C GLN A 222 -3.68 -21.70 7.19
N PHE A 223 -2.70 -20.80 7.25
CA PHE A 223 -1.29 -21.18 7.20
C PHE A 223 -0.90 -22.05 8.40
N GLU A 224 -1.35 -21.73 9.61
CA GLU A 224 -1.09 -22.52 10.83
C GLU A 224 -1.60 -23.97 10.72
N LYS A 225 -2.70 -24.18 10.00
CA LYS A 225 -3.27 -25.52 9.76
C LYS A 225 -2.54 -26.31 8.68
N THR A 226 -1.68 -25.67 7.90
CA THR A 226 -0.95 -26.31 6.78
C THR A 226 0.48 -26.72 7.11
N ILE A 227 1.00 -26.26 8.25
CA ILE A 227 2.36 -26.54 8.72
C ILE A 227 2.38 -27.50 9.91
#